data_8bd54054dad1e9867eb4fa56211362fd
#
_entry.id   8bd54054dad1e9867eb4fa56211362fd
#
_cell.length_a   1.000
_cell.length_b   1.000
_cell.length_c   1.000
_cell.angle_alpha   90.00
_cell.angle_beta   90.00
_cell.angle_gamma   90.00
#
_symmetry.space_group_name_H-M   'P 1'
#
loop_
_entity.id
_entity.type
_entity.pdbx_description
1 polymer ?
#
loop_
_entity_poly.entity_id
_entity_poly.type
_entity_poly.pdbx_seq_one_letter_code
_entity_poly.pdbx_strand_id
1 'polypeptide(L)'
;MSFLEIDFFQFHARILKEAELPQLTELCIACTDFFQLVEQQPGSEKTAREILQERPSNLPISHKIVWGFEKDFKLVGVVEILRDYPHSGVWYVSLLLLSPELRGNGYGKKLWEAKVFNSI
;
A
#
# COMPACT_ATOMS: atom_id res chain seq x y z
N MET A 1 -6.21 -11.01 -18.16
CA MET A 1 -6.09 -10.83 -16.70
C MET A 1 -6.15 -9.36 -16.35
N SER A 2 -6.89 -9.04 -15.31
CA SER A 2 -7.03 -7.65 -14.88
C SER A 2 -5.76 -7.17 -14.16
N PHE A 3 -5.34 -5.92 -14.43
CA PHE A 3 -4.30 -5.27 -13.63
C PHE A 3 -4.73 -5.08 -12.18
N LEU A 4 -6.03 -5.17 -11.91
CA LEU A 4 -6.59 -4.84 -10.59
C LEU A 4 -6.37 -5.96 -9.58
N GLU A 5 -6.08 -7.16 -10.04
CA GLU A 5 -5.90 -8.33 -9.18
C GLU A 5 -4.82 -9.23 -9.73
N ILE A 6 -3.91 -9.67 -8.88
CA ILE A 6 -2.94 -10.72 -9.21
C ILE A 6 -2.66 -11.55 -7.96
N ASP A 7 -2.36 -12.82 -8.16
CA ASP A 7 -1.88 -13.67 -7.07
C ASP A 7 -0.37 -13.61 -7.05
N PHE A 8 0.20 -13.47 -5.85
CA PHE A 8 1.62 -13.30 -5.67
C PHE A 8 2.06 -14.04 -4.41
N PHE A 9 2.84 -15.11 -4.58
CA PHE A 9 3.18 -16.03 -3.50
C PHE A 9 1.89 -16.54 -2.85
N GLN A 10 1.72 -16.24 -1.56
CA GLN A 10 0.53 -16.62 -0.81
C GLN A 10 -0.46 -15.46 -0.69
N PHE A 11 -0.22 -14.37 -1.40
CA PHE A 11 -1.01 -13.17 -1.30
C PHE A 11 -1.87 -12.97 -2.53
N HIS A 12 -3.05 -12.42 -2.31
CA HIS A 12 -3.89 -11.91 -3.37
C HIS A 12 -3.71 -10.39 -3.39
N ALA A 13 -3.22 -9.84 -4.50
CA ALA A 13 -2.95 -8.41 -4.63
C ALA A 13 -4.00 -7.75 -5.50
N ARG A 14 -4.50 -6.60 -5.06
CA ARG A 14 -5.47 -5.82 -5.82
C ARG A 14 -5.34 -4.34 -5.52
N ILE A 15 -5.86 -3.51 -6.44
CA ILE A 15 -5.91 -2.07 -6.23
C ILE A 15 -6.98 -1.75 -5.20
N LEU A 16 -6.60 -0.95 -4.19
CA LEU A 16 -7.53 -0.51 -3.16
C LEU A 16 -8.22 0.79 -3.56
N LYS A 17 -9.49 0.88 -3.23
CA LYS A 17 -10.32 2.06 -3.46
C LYS A 17 -11.07 2.40 -2.17
N GLU A 18 -11.92 3.43 -2.22
CA GLU A 18 -12.68 3.88 -1.05
C GLU A 18 -13.48 2.77 -0.37
N ALA A 19 -13.96 1.80 -1.14
CA ALA A 19 -14.74 0.68 -0.58
C ALA A 19 -13.93 -0.14 0.42
N GLU A 20 -12.60 -0.14 0.32
CA GLU A 20 -11.71 -0.90 1.19
C GLU A 20 -11.24 -0.12 2.41
N LEU A 21 -11.78 1.08 2.63
CA LEU A 21 -11.39 1.91 3.77
C LEU A 21 -11.46 1.17 5.13
N PRO A 22 -12.50 0.38 5.42
CA PRO A 22 -12.54 -0.34 6.70
C PRO A 22 -11.37 -1.31 6.89
N GLN A 23 -11.03 -2.08 5.87
CA GLN A 23 -9.93 -3.04 5.93
C GLN A 23 -8.58 -2.33 6.05
N LEU A 24 -8.41 -1.24 5.31
CA LEU A 24 -7.19 -0.45 5.37
C LEU A 24 -7.04 0.22 6.75
N THR A 25 -8.14 0.66 7.34
CA THR A 25 -8.14 1.21 8.70
C THR A 25 -7.64 0.17 9.69
N GLU A 26 -8.13 -1.06 9.61
CA GLU A 26 -7.68 -2.13 10.50
C GLU A 26 -6.19 -2.38 10.36
N LEU A 27 -5.68 -2.39 9.13
CA LEU A 27 -4.24 -2.55 8.90
C LEU A 27 -3.45 -1.39 9.50
N CYS A 28 -3.92 -0.16 9.33
CA CYS A 28 -3.25 1.01 9.90
C CYS A 28 -3.21 0.94 11.42
N ILE A 29 -4.29 0.52 12.06
CA ILE A 29 -4.35 0.35 13.51
C ILE A 29 -3.35 -0.72 13.96
N ALA A 30 -3.29 -1.85 13.25
CA ALA A 30 -2.31 -2.89 13.54
C ALA A 30 -0.87 -2.41 13.40
N CYS A 31 -0.63 -1.43 12.52
CA CYS A 31 0.68 -0.85 12.28
C CYS A 31 0.89 0.47 13.02
N THR A 32 0.21 0.68 14.14
CA THR A 32 0.30 1.91 14.92
C THR A 32 1.75 2.26 15.29
N ASP A 33 2.59 1.26 15.55
CA ASP A 33 4.00 1.48 15.85
C ASP A 33 4.71 2.26 14.72
N PHE A 34 4.43 1.89 13.47
CA PHE A 34 4.97 2.60 12.32
C PHE A 34 4.50 4.06 12.29
N PHE A 35 3.20 4.28 12.44
CA PHE A 35 2.66 5.65 12.35
C PHE A 35 3.10 6.51 13.52
N GLN A 36 3.24 5.94 14.71
CA GLN A 36 3.80 6.67 15.85
C GLN A 36 5.23 7.10 15.60
N LEU A 37 6.04 6.22 15.00
CA LEU A 37 7.44 6.52 14.75
C LEU A 37 7.60 7.56 13.64
N VAL A 38 6.85 7.43 12.55
CA VAL A 38 7.06 8.22 11.33
C VAL A 38 6.23 9.51 11.33
N GLU A 39 5.01 9.46 11.86
CA GLU A 39 4.05 10.56 11.77
C GLU A 39 3.60 11.09 13.12
N GLN A 40 4.11 10.54 14.23
CA GLN A 40 3.76 10.91 15.60
C GLN A 40 2.26 10.86 15.88
N GLN A 41 1.56 9.89 15.26
CA GLN A 41 0.15 9.65 15.48
C GLN A 41 -0.15 8.16 15.38
N PRO A 42 -1.23 7.67 16.03
CA PRO A 42 -1.60 6.26 15.90
C PRO A 42 -2.14 5.95 14.51
N GLY A 43 -2.10 4.70 14.11
CA GLY A 43 -2.82 4.24 12.94
C GLY A 43 -4.33 4.38 13.17
N SER A 44 -5.07 4.84 12.15
CA SER A 44 -6.48 5.17 12.30
C SER A 44 -7.16 5.25 10.93
N GLU A 45 -8.47 5.54 10.94
CA GLU A 45 -9.17 5.83 9.71
C GLU A 45 -8.56 7.05 9.00
N LYS A 46 -8.09 8.04 9.76
CA LYS A 46 -7.43 9.21 9.19
C LYS A 46 -6.21 8.78 8.37
N THR A 47 -5.33 7.96 8.95
CA THR A 47 -4.14 7.49 8.22
C THR A 47 -4.51 6.65 7.00
N ALA A 48 -5.57 5.86 7.09
CA ALA A 48 -6.05 5.07 5.96
C ALA A 48 -6.56 5.97 4.82
N ARG A 49 -7.31 7.01 5.15
CA ARG A 49 -7.77 7.97 4.14
C ARG A 49 -6.61 8.69 3.48
N GLU A 50 -5.58 9.06 4.26
CA GLU A 50 -4.38 9.69 3.73
C GLU A 50 -3.68 8.78 2.73
N ILE A 51 -3.57 7.49 3.03
CA ILE A 51 -2.98 6.52 2.10
C ILE A 51 -3.74 6.49 0.78
N LEU A 52 -5.05 6.54 0.82
CA LEU A 52 -5.88 6.48 -0.39
C LEU A 52 -5.91 7.79 -1.17
N GLN A 53 -5.72 8.94 -0.54
CA GLN A 53 -6.02 10.23 -1.14
C GLN A 53 -4.85 11.21 -1.22
N GLU A 54 -3.92 11.20 -0.26
CA GLU A 54 -2.87 12.20 -0.23
C GLU A 54 -1.83 12.01 -1.32
N ARG A 55 -1.41 13.12 -1.91
CA ARG A 55 -0.40 13.16 -2.95
C ARG A 55 0.12 14.58 -3.08
N PRO A 56 1.28 14.77 -3.74
CA PRO A 56 1.74 16.13 -4.03
C PRO A 56 0.69 16.93 -4.80
N SER A 57 0.60 18.23 -4.52
CA SER A 57 -0.48 19.08 -5.02
C SER A 57 -0.62 19.11 -6.54
N ASN A 58 0.48 18.91 -7.26
CA ASN A 58 0.48 18.96 -8.73
C ASN A 58 0.22 17.60 -9.37
N LEU A 59 0.04 16.55 -8.57
CA LEU A 59 -0.10 15.20 -9.10
C LEU A 59 -1.59 14.81 -9.15
N PRO A 60 -2.11 14.45 -10.34
CA PRO A 60 -3.51 13.99 -10.43
C PRO A 60 -3.75 12.73 -9.59
N ILE A 61 -4.96 12.59 -9.06
CA ILE A 61 -5.32 11.39 -8.28
C ILE A 61 -5.15 10.11 -9.10
N SER A 62 -5.34 10.17 -10.41
CA SER A 62 -5.17 9.03 -11.28
C SER A 62 -3.73 8.49 -11.31
N HIS A 63 -2.76 9.28 -10.85
CA HIS A 63 -1.36 8.85 -10.77
C HIS A 63 -1.03 8.17 -9.44
N LYS A 64 -1.96 8.16 -8.50
CA LYS A 64 -1.77 7.47 -7.22
C LYS A 64 -2.34 6.07 -7.31
N ILE A 65 -1.51 5.09 -7.04
CA ILE A 65 -1.89 3.68 -7.10
C ILE A 65 -1.62 3.06 -5.73
N VAL A 66 -2.63 2.44 -5.15
CA VAL A 66 -2.52 1.79 -3.86
C VAL A 66 -2.83 0.31 -4.04
N TRP A 67 -1.81 -0.53 -3.92
CA TRP A 67 -1.95 -1.98 -3.98
C TRP A 67 -2.14 -2.53 -2.58
N GLY A 68 -3.17 -3.35 -2.39
CA GLY A 68 -3.38 -4.09 -1.15
C GLY A 68 -3.02 -5.56 -1.34
N PHE A 69 -2.47 -6.16 -0.30
CA PHE A 69 -2.11 -7.58 -0.28
C PHE A 69 -2.95 -8.28 0.77
N GLU A 70 -3.69 -9.30 0.36
CA GLU A 70 -4.53 -10.10 1.26
C GLU A 70 -3.96 -11.48 1.44
N LYS A 71 -4.11 -12.01 2.65
CA LYS A 71 -3.83 -13.40 2.97
C LYS A 71 -4.95 -13.89 3.88
N ASP A 72 -5.58 -15.01 3.52
CA ASP A 72 -6.70 -15.57 4.27
C ASP A 72 -7.82 -14.54 4.49
N PHE A 73 -8.14 -13.80 3.41
CA PHE A 73 -9.21 -12.79 3.38
C PHE A 73 -8.97 -11.59 4.28
N LYS A 74 -7.73 -11.40 4.75
CA LYS A 74 -7.36 -10.26 5.57
C LYS A 74 -6.33 -9.40 4.84
N LEU A 75 -6.51 -8.09 4.85
CA LEU A 75 -5.53 -7.17 4.30
C LEU A 75 -4.31 -7.11 5.22
N VAL A 76 -3.16 -7.53 4.70
CA VAL A 76 -1.94 -7.66 5.50
C VAL A 76 -0.79 -6.78 5.00
N GLY A 77 -0.99 -6.09 3.90
CA GLY A 77 0.04 -5.19 3.38
C GLY A 77 -0.52 -4.20 2.39
N VAL A 78 0.21 -3.11 2.19
CA VAL A 78 -0.14 -2.09 1.21
C VAL A 78 1.12 -1.48 0.64
N VAL A 79 1.10 -1.20 -0.66
CA VAL A 79 2.15 -0.46 -1.35
C VAL A 79 1.51 0.74 -2.02
N GLU A 80 2.01 1.94 -1.72
CA GLU A 80 1.56 3.18 -2.33
C GLU A 80 2.56 3.62 -3.37
N ILE A 81 2.10 3.84 -4.59
CA ILE A 81 2.94 4.21 -5.72
C ILE A 81 2.43 5.52 -6.31
N LEU A 82 3.35 6.43 -6.61
CA LEU A 82 3.07 7.65 -7.35
C LEU A 82 3.68 7.51 -8.74
N ARG A 83 2.81 7.50 -9.75
CA ARG A 83 3.24 7.38 -11.15
C ARG A 83 3.62 8.75 -11.70
N ASP A 84 4.71 8.79 -12.48
CA ASP A 84 5.24 10.03 -13.06
C ASP A 84 5.54 11.08 -11.99
N TYR A 85 6.24 10.64 -10.94
CA TYR A 85 6.65 11.50 -9.85
C TYR A 85 8.10 11.17 -9.45
N PRO A 86 8.96 12.17 -9.27
CA PRO A 86 8.71 13.62 -9.35
C PRO A 86 8.58 14.16 -10.77
N HIS A 87 8.84 13.35 -11.79
CA HIS A 87 8.65 13.75 -13.19
C HIS A 87 8.28 12.55 -14.04
N SER A 88 7.88 12.83 -15.28
CA SER A 88 7.43 11.81 -16.22
C SER A 88 8.43 10.66 -16.35
N GLY A 89 7.91 9.44 -16.39
CA GLY A 89 8.70 8.23 -16.53
C GLY A 89 9.23 7.65 -15.23
N VAL A 90 9.07 8.34 -14.11
CA VAL A 90 9.51 7.86 -12.80
C VAL A 90 8.33 7.37 -11.99
N TRP A 91 8.46 6.19 -11.40
CA TRP A 91 7.46 5.65 -10.48
C TRP A 91 8.07 5.62 -9.09
N TYR A 92 7.41 6.26 -8.16
CA TYR A 92 7.91 6.47 -6.81
C TYR A 92 7.11 5.65 -5.81
N VAL A 93 7.80 4.76 -5.08
CA VAL A 93 7.16 3.98 -4.00
C VAL A 93 7.21 4.85 -2.74
N SER A 94 6.06 5.37 -2.34
CA SER A 94 5.98 6.29 -1.20
C SER A 94 5.68 5.59 0.11
N LEU A 95 5.17 4.36 0.07
CA LEU A 95 4.86 3.61 1.27
C LEU A 95 4.88 2.12 0.97
N LEU A 96 5.51 1.35 1.87
CA LEU A 96 5.38 -0.10 1.92
C LEU A 96 5.07 -0.45 3.37
N LEU A 97 3.87 -0.94 3.61
CA LEU A 97 3.39 -1.24 4.95
C LEU A 97 3.01 -2.71 5.04
N LEU A 98 3.54 -3.41 6.02
CA LEU A 98 3.19 -4.81 6.28
C LEU A 98 2.66 -4.95 7.70
N SER A 99 1.64 -5.78 7.85
CA SER A 99 1.12 -6.11 9.15
C SER A 99 2.23 -6.71 10.02
N PRO A 100 2.23 -6.45 11.35
CA PRO A 100 3.32 -6.85 12.22
C PRO A 100 3.68 -8.33 12.17
N GLU A 101 2.69 -9.21 12.02
CA GLU A 101 2.93 -10.65 11.98
C GLU A 101 3.70 -11.10 10.74
N LEU A 102 3.77 -10.28 9.70
CA LEU A 102 4.51 -10.61 8.48
C LEU A 102 5.92 -10.04 8.47
N ARG A 103 6.23 -9.14 9.38
CA ARG A 103 7.55 -8.47 9.41
C ARG A 103 8.64 -9.47 9.81
N GLY A 104 9.86 -9.22 9.32
CA GLY A 104 11.00 -10.07 9.65
C GLY A 104 11.08 -11.38 8.89
N ASN A 105 10.16 -11.62 7.96
CA ASN A 105 10.13 -12.85 7.15
C ASN A 105 10.58 -12.63 5.71
N GLY A 106 11.10 -11.43 5.39
CA GLY A 106 11.59 -11.14 4.06
C GLY A 106 10.51 -10.85 3.03
N TYR A 107 9.25 -10.69 3.41
CA TYR A 107 8.18 -10.44 2.46
C TYR A 107 8.32 -9.09 1.76
N GLY A 108 8.74 -8.06 2.49
CA GLY A 108 8.97 -6.75 1.87
C GLY A 108 10.00 -6.82 0.76
N LYS A 109 11.12 -7.53 1.01
CA LYS A 109 12.16 -7.74 0.03
C LYS A 109 11.64 -8.55 -1.16
N LYS A 110 10.86 -9.59 -0.92
CA LYS A 110 10.29 -10.43 -1.96
C LYS A 110 9.34 -9.64 -2.85
N LEU A 111 8.51 -8.80 -2.26
CA LEU A 111 7.60 -7.92 -3.01
C LEU A 111 8.39 -6.97 -3.90
N TRP A 112 9.45 -6.38 -3.37
CA TRP A 112 10.30 -5.46 -4.12
C TRP A 112 11.01 -6.19 -5.27
N GLU A 113 11.62 -7.33 -5.00
CA GLU A 113 12.37 -8.09 -6.00
C GLU A 113 11.50 -8.64 -7.10
N ALA A 114 10.28 -9.04 -6.79
CA ALA A 114 9.35 -9.57 -7.77
C ALA A 114 8.79 -8.50 -8.70
N LYS A 115 8.99 -7.22 -8.35
CA LYS A 115 8.55 -6.08 -9.16
C LYS A 115 7.07 -6.14 -9.51
N VAL A 116 6.25 -6.57 -8.54
CA VAL A 116 4.81 -6.68 -8.72
C VAL A 116 4.21 -5.38 -9.23
N PHE A 117 4.62 -4.26 -8.62
CA PHE A 117 4.14 -2.95 -9.01
C PHE A 117 4.64 -2.49 -10.38
N ASN A 118 5.66 -3.12 -10.94
CA ASN A 118 6.13 -2.82 -12.29
C ASN A 118 5.22 -3.45 -13.36
N SER A 119 4.31 -4.31 -12.94
CA SER A 119 3.35 -4.97 -13.84
C SER A 119 2.09 -4.14 -14.05
N ILE A 120 1.96 -3.03 -13.36
CA ILE A 120 0.77 -2.18 -13.36
C ILE A 120 0.69 -1.34 -14.63
#